data_a6b58b6728c4cd48d480b3d2491fc282
#
_entry.id   a6b58b6728c4cd48d480b3d2491fc282
#
_cell.length_a   1.000
_cell.length_b   1.000
_cell.length_c   1.000
_cell.angle_alpha   90.00
_cell.angle_beta   90.00
_cell.angle_gamma   90.00
#
_symmetry.space_group_name_H-M   'P 1'
#
loop_
_entity.id
_entity.type
_entity.pdbx_description
1 polymer ?
#
loop_
_entity_poly.entity_id
_entity_poly.type
_entity_poly.pdbx_seq_one_letter_code
_entity_poly.pdbx_strand_id
1 'polypeptide(L)'
;TAACFPYIADTPEGDVLEVKEYQVFDEADLLNDSEELALEEKLADLSNKHNAQIVVCTIESMDGGDIDEFLEYIYDYMEFGYGENHDGVLLLVCMDPREYRILSNGFAGVAIDGDAIDAMGDAFVSDLSDGNYAAAFTEFADQCAYYLDGHLNGFPFNFGKNLAISVVIGIAVGLIVTFILKGQLKTVRKQDQANVYVKQGSMNLTHQSDIYLYRTVSRTKRSSSSSSGSGGTARSKGGGSF
;
A
#
# COMPACT_ATOMS: atom_id res chain seq x y z
N THR A 1 -15.82 -17.06 22.12
CA THR A 1 -15.90 -16.01 21.09
C THR A 1 -16.72 -14.81 21.55
N ALA A 2 -17.51 -14.90 22.62
CA ALA A 2 -18.34 -13.80 23.14
C ALA A 2 -17.63 -12.91 24.19
N ALA A 3 -16.34 -13.16 24.46
CA ALA A 3 -15.61 -12.49 25.54
C ALA A 3 -14.82 -11.23 25.10
N CYS A 4 -14.64 -11.02 23.79
CA CYS A 4 -13.82 -9.90 23.30
C CYS A 4 -14.55 -8.55 23.26
N PHE A 5 -15.86 -8.53 23.34
CA PHE A 5 -16.67 -7.32 23.50
C PHE A 5 -17.78 -7.63 24.49
N PRO A 6 -17.54 -7.47 25.80
CA PRO A 6 -18.57 -7.67 26.83
C PRO A 6 -19.80 -6.76 26.57
N TYR A 7 -19.59 -5.64 25.90
CA TYR A 7 -20.65 -4.74 25.47
C TYR A 7 -21.59 -5.36 24.40
N ILE A 8 -21.07 -6.22 23.52
CA ILE A 8 -21.85 -6.92 22.49
C ILE A 8 -22.71 -8.06 23.08
N ALA A 9 -22.24 -8.69 24.19
CA ALA A 9 -22.93 -9.84 24.79
C ALA A 9 -24.20 -9.49 25.56
N ASP A 10 -24.35 -8.24 26.03
CA ASP A 10 -25.45 -7.79 26.90
C ASP A 10 -26.37 -6.72 26.26
N THR A 11 -26.12 -6.28 25.02
CA THR A 11 -26.98 -5.28 24.35
C THR A 11 -28.25 -5.92 23.81
N PRO A 12 -29.44 -5.51 24.27
CA PRO A 12 -30.70 -5.89 23.61
C PRO A 12 -30.71 -5.30 22.18
N GLU A 13 -31.30 -6.01 21.23
CA GLU A 13 -31.43 -5.67 19.78
C GLU A 13 -31.88 -4.23 19.43
N GLY A 14 -31.89 -3.31 20.39
CA GLY A 14 -32.32 -1.90 20.23
C GLY A 14 -31.21 -0.86 20.35
N ASP A 15 -30.02 -1.22 20.84
CA ASP A 15 -28.97 -0.23 21.19
C ASP A 15 -27.83 -0.12 20.18
N VAL A 16 -27.89 -0.85 19.07
CA VAL A 16 -26.85 -0.79 17.98
C VAL A 16 -26.74 0.62 17.38
N LEU A 17 -27.81 1.43 17.46
CA LEU A 17 -27.80 2.79 16.96
C LEU A 17 -26.93 3.75 17.78
N GLU A 18 -26.78 3.50 19.11
CA GLU A 18 -25.91 4.34 19.96
C GLU A 18 -24.44 4.05 19.72
N VAL A 19 -24.10 2.82 19.37
CA VAL A 19 -22.69 2.41 19.09
C VAL A 19 -22.12 3.07 17.83
N LYS A 20 -22.95 3.41 16.85
CA LYS A 20 -22.52 4.13 15.64
C LYS A 20 -22.04 5.57 15.89
N GLU A 21 -22.30 6.12 17.05
CA GLU A 21 -21.86 7.47 17.40
C GLU A 21 -20.41 7.51 17.89
N TYR A 22 -19.84 6.36 18.31
CA TYR A 22 -18.48 6.27 18.82
C TYR A 22 -17.49 5.79 17.75
N GLN A 23 -16.28 6.33 17.82
CA GLN A 23 -15.16 6.01 16.92
C GLN A 23 -14.01 5.30 17.63
N VAL A 24 -13.98 5.28 18.97
CA VAL A 24 -12.92 4.65 19.77
C VAL A 24 -13.53 3.56 20.65
N PHE A 25 -12.99 2.36 20.55
CA PHE A 25 -13.35 1.19 21.36
C PHE A 25 -12.07 0.60 21.96
N ASP A 26 -11.64 1.14 23.11
CA ASP A 26 -10.36 0.78 23.75
C ASP A 26 -10.56 -0.30 24.82
N GLU A 27 -10.86 -1.55 24.40
CA GLU A 27 -11.04 -2.69 25.31
C GLU A 27 -9.72 -3.18 25.95
N ALA A 28 -8.58 -2.84 25.35
CA ALA A 28 -7.27 -3.18 25.90
C ALA A 28 -6.71 -2.14 26.87
N ASP A 29 -7.48 -1.06 27.16
CA ASP A 29 -7.11 0.03 28.08
C ASP A 29 -5.72 0.63 27.78
N LEU A 30 -5.47 0.89 26.48
CA LEU A 30 -4.20 1.41 25.98
C LEU A 30 -4.08 2.94 26.11
N LEU A 31 -5.24 3.61 26.16
CA LEU A 31 -5.34 5.05 26.26
C LEU A 31 -5.81 5.48 27.65
N ASN A 32 -5.41 6.65 28.10
CA ASN A 32 -6.06 7.25 29.25
C ASN A 32 -7.31 8.05 28.83
N ASP A 33 -8.21 8.34 29.78
CA ASP A 33 -9.50 9.02 29.52
C ASP A 33 -9.37 10.31 28.67
N SER A 34 -8.26 11.05 28.83
CA SER A 34 -8.03 12.30 28.10
C SER A 34 -7.54 12.06 26.67
N GLU A 35 -6.75 11.01 26.47
CA GLU A 35 -6.27 10.59 25.13
C GLU A 35 -7.41 9.98 24.31
N GLU A 36 -8.23 9.14 24.95
CA GLU A 36 -9.42 8.54 24.35
C GLU A 36 -10.40 9.62 23.89
N LEU A 37 -10.74 10.57 24.75
CA LEU A 37 -11.63 11.68 24.42
C LEU A 37 -11.08 12.55 23.27
N ALA A 38 -9.78 12.84 23.28
CA ALA A 38 -9.15 13.64 22.23
C ALA A 38 -9.11 12.90 20.88
N LEU A 39 -8.89 11.58 20.92
CA LEU A 39 -8.92 10.73 19.73
C LEU A 39 -10.35 10.61 19.17
N GLU A 40 -11.33 10.40 20.05
CA GLU A 40 -12.75 10.35 19.69
C GLU A 40 -13.21 11.62 18.97
N GLU A 41 -12.89 12.79 19.54
CA GLU A 41 -13.22 14.09 18.92
C GLU A 41 -12.58 14.22 17.54
N LYS A 42 -11.29 13.85 17.41
CA LYS A 42 -10.56 13.90 16.15
C LYS A 42 -11.17 12.96 15.09
N LEU A 43 -11.44 11.71 15.47
CA LEU A 43 -12.01 10.73 14.54
C LEU A 43 -13.43 11.09 14.12
N ALA A 44 -14.25 11.61 15.05
CA ALA A 44 -15.60 12.09 14.76
C ALA A 44 -15.58 13.26 13.76
N ASP A 45 -14.69 14.24 13.96
CA ASP A 45 -14.53 15.36 13.05
C ASP A 45 -14.10 14.91 11.65
N LEU A 46 -13.14 14.01 11.57
CA LEU A 46 -12.67 13.45 10.29
C LEU A 46 -13.73 12.61 9.60
N SER A 47 -14.45 11.78 10.35
CA SER A 47 -15.55 10.96 9.83
C SER A 47 -16.64 11.81 9.22
N ASN A 48 -17.06 12.86 9.93
CA ASN A 48 -18.05 13.81 9.44
C ASN A 48 -17.58 14.60 8.21
N LYS A 49 -16.31 15.04 8.23
CA LYS A 49 -15.70 15.78 7.12
C LYS A 49 -15.69 14.98 5.83
N HIS A 50 -15.37 13.70 5.92
CA HIS A 50 -15.18 12.83 4.74
C HIS A 50 -16.39 11.98 4.41
N ASN A 51 -17.43 12.00 5.24
CA ASN A 51 -18.59 11.13 5.11
C ASN A 51 -18.21 9.65 5.03
N ALA A 52 -17.21 9.28 5.81
CA ALA A 52 -16.71 7.91 5.96
C ALA A 52 -16.35 7.70 7.43
N GLN A 53 -16.91 6.68 8.07
CA GLN A 53 -16.67 6.44 9.49
C GLN A 53 -15.25 5.92 9.70
N ILE A 54 -14.46 6.55 10.58
CA ILE A 54 -13.11 6.12 10.93
C ILE A 54 -13.14 5.62 12.37
N VAL A 55 -12.79 4.35 12.57
CA VAL A 55 -12.93 3.67 13.85
C VAL A 55 -11.61 3.05 14.28
N VAL A 56 -11.30 3.12 15.58
CA VAL A 56 -10.19 2.43 16.22
C VAL A 56 -10.74 1.48 17.26
N CYS A 57 -10.39 0.19 17.15
CA CYS A 57 -10.72 -0.83 18.13
C CYS A 57 -9.43 -1.44 18.68
N THR A 58 -9.33 -1.59 19.99
CA THR A 58 -8.25 -2.34 20.65
C THR A 58 -8.82 -3.52 21.42
N ILE A 59 -8.11 -4.63 21.43
CA ILE A 59 -8.47 -5.84 22.19
C ILE A 59 -7.24 -6.45 22.83
N GLU A 60 -7.40 -7.07 24.02
CA GLU A 60 -6.28 -7.76 24.67
C GLU A 60 -5.88 -9.03 23.92
N SER A 61 -6.84 -9.90 23.58
CA SER A 61 -6.57 -11.18 22.94
C SER A 61 -7.80 -11.70 22.18
N MET A 62 -7.54 -12.52 21.17
CA MET A 62 -8.59 -13.22 20.41
C MET A 62 -8.74 -14.70 20.79
N ASP A 63 -8.05 -15.19 21.84
CA ASP A 63 -8.08 -16.58 22.28
C ASP A 63 -7.80 -17.60 21.13
N GLY A 64 -6.91 -17.22 20.20
CA GLY A 64 -6.51 -18.07 19.07
C GLY A 64 -7.43 -18.00 17.84
N GLY A 65 -8.34 -17.02 17.78
CA GLY A 65 -9.14 -16.70 16.57
C GLY A 65 -8.29 -16.10 15.44
N ASP A 66 -8.86 -16.05 14.24
CA ASP A 66 -8.26 -15.35 13.09
C ASP A 66 -8.62 -13.87 13.14
N ILE A 67 -7.61 -13.00 13.14
CA ILE A 67 -7.80 -11.54 13.24
C ILE A 67 -8.51 -10.96 12.02
N ASP A 68 -8.32 -11.55 10.85
CA ASP A 68 -8.98 -11.11 9.63
C ASP A 68 -10.47 -11.45 9.62
N GLU A 69 -10.83 -12.65 10.10
CA GLU A 69 -12.24 -13.05 10.27
C GLU A 69 -12.94 -12.18 11.32
N PHE A 70 -12.23 -11.91 12.43
CA PHE A 70 -12.76 -11.09 13.51
C PHE A 70 -12.96 -9.62 13.09
N LEU A 71 -12.01 -9.06 12.33
CA LEU A 71 -12.11 -7.70 11.79
C LEU A 71 -13.34 -7.53 10.88
N GLU A 72 -13.55 -8.47 9.95
CA GLU A 72 -14.71 -8.46 9.06
C GLU A 72 -16.01 -8.63 9.85
N TYR A 73 -16.02 -9.58 10.81
CA TYR A 73 -17.19 -9.82 11.66
C TYR A 73 -17.58 -8.57 12.46
N ILE A 74 -16.63 -7.90 13.12
CA ILE A 74 -16.92 -6.67 13.87
C ILE A 74 -17.45 -5.59 12.96
N TYR A 75 -16.81 -5.36 11.82
CA TYR A 75 -17.25 -4.32 10.90
C TYR A 75 -18.69 -4.51 10.46
N ASP A 76 -19.06 -5.73 10.10
CA ASP A 76 -20.39 -6.06 9.62
C ASP A 76 -21.43 -6.13 10.76
N TYR A 77 -21.06 -6.68 11.92
CA TYR A 77 -21.95 -6.84 13.08
C TYR A 77 -22.32 -5.50 13.73
N MET A 78 -21.34 -4.59 13.86
CA MET A 78 -21.54 -3.26 14.42
C MET A 78 -22.12 -2.28 13.37
N GLU A 79 -22.31 -2.78 12.15
CA GLU A 79 -22.76 -1.98 11.00
C GLU A 79 -21.92 -0.71 10.82
N PHE A 80 -20.59 -0.78 11.02
CA PHE A 80 -19.71 0.36 10.84
C PHE A 80 -19.78 0.90 9.40
N GLY A 81 -19.44 2.17 9.27
CA GLY A 81 -19.48 2.90 8.02
C GLY A 81 -20.77 3.69 7.79
N TYR A 82 -20.63 4.78 7.04
CA TYR A 82 -21.74 5.68 6.74
C TYR A 82 -22.42 5.32 5.42
N GLY A 83 -23.71 5.59 5.36
CA GLY A 83 -24.52 5.39 4.15
C GLY A 83 -24.80 3.95 3.78
N GLU A 84 -25.41 3.74 2.59
CA GLU A 84 -25.83 2.42 2.11
C GLU A 84 -24.65 1.50 1.74
N ASN A 85 -23.48 2.08 1.49
CA ASN A 85 -22.26 1.34 1.13
C ASN A 85 -21.39 1.03 2.34
N HIS A 86 -21.80 1.44 3.54
CA HIS A 86 -20.98 1.32 4.75
C HIS A 86 -19.57 1.90 4.53
N ASP A 87 -19.50 3.17 4.09
CA ASP A 87 -18.25 3.84 3.81
C ASP A 87 -17.47 4.10 5.10
N GLY A 88 -16.30 3.48 5.26
CA GLY A 88 -15.53 3.63 6.48
C GLY A 88 -14.20 2.90 6.50
N VAL A 89 -13.44 3.13 7.58
CA VAL A 89 -12.14 2.54 7.87
C VAL A 89 -12.13 2.07 9.32
N LEU A 90 -11.69 0.83 9.56
CA LEU A 90 -11.52 0.26 10.89
C LEU A 90 -10.05 -0.14 11.08
N LEU A 91 -9.42 0.37 12.15
CA LEU A 91 -8.18 -0.15 12.69
C LEU A 91 -8.49 -1.06 13.86
N LEU A 92 -8.07 -2.31 13.79
CA LEU A 92 -8.11 -3.26 14.90
C LEU A 92 -6.68 -3.53 15.38
N VAL A 93 -6.45 -3.38 16.69
CA VAL A 93 -5.19 -3.69 17.35
C VAL A 93 -5.42 -4.78 18.38
N CYS A 94 -4.70 -5.89 18.25
CA CYS A 94 -4.72 -7.00 19.19
C CYS A 94 -3.39 -7.08 19.93
N MET A 95 -3.43 -7.14 21.28
CA MET A 95 -2.23 -7.13 22.10
C MET A 95 -1.62 -8.51 22.30
N ASP A 96 -2.40 -9.57 22.10
CA ASP A 96 -1.92 -10.95 22.14
C ASP A 96 -2.58 -11.82 21.03
N PRO A 97 -1.86 -12.15 19.94
CA PRO A 97 -0.51 -11.71 19.54
C PRO A 97 -0.50 -10.22 19.18
N ARG A 98 0.66 -9.56 19.28
CA ARG A 98 0.78 -8.13 18.93
C ARG A 98 0.66 -7.94 17.41
N GLU A 99 -0.57 -7.76 16.97
CA GLU A 99 -0.92 -7.60 15.55
C GLU A 99 -1.95 -6.49 15.39
N TYR A 100 -1.91 -5.84 14.22
CA TYR A 100 -2.94 -4.90 13.80
C TYR A 100 -3.47 -5.26 12.41
N ARG A 101 -4.70 -4.85 12.15
CA ARG A 101 -5.33 -4.94 10.84
C ARG A 101 -6.10 -3.67 10.54
N ILE A 102 -6.10 -3.30 9.28
CA ILE A 102 -6.91 -2.19 8.77
C ILE A 102 -7.88 -2.76 7.74
N LEU A 103 -9.14 -2.39 7.87
CA LEU A 103 -10.19 -2.65 6.90
C LEU A 103 -10.71 -1.31 6.38
N SER A 104 -10.77 -1.16 5.09
CA SER A 104 -11.42 -0.03 4.42
C SER A 104 -12.55 -0.52 3.52
N ASN A 105 -13.72 0.11 3.59
CA ASN A 105 -14.92 -0.33 2.88
C ASN A 105 -15.59 0.82 2.12
N GLY A 106 -16.32 0.46 1.07
CA GLY A 106 -17.06 1.40 0.25
C GLY A 106 -16.16 2.40 -0.46
N PHE A 107 -16.53 3.68 -0.40
CA PHE A 107 -15.73 4.79 -0.95
C PHE A 107 -14.33 4.85 -0.29
N ALA A 108 -14.26 4.66 1.03
CA ALA A 108 -13.00 4.65 1.74
C ALA A 108 -12.07 3.51 1.25
N GLY A 109 -12.63 2.36 0.86
CA GLY A 109 -11.88 1.24 0.27
C GLY A 109 -11.32 1.52 -1.12
N VAL A 110 -11.85 2.52 -1.83
CA VAL A 110 -11.26 3.01 -3.09
C VAL A 110 -10.16 4.03 -2.84
N ALA A 111 -10.32 4.87 -1.81
CA ALA A 111 -9.36 5.90 -1.45
C ALA A 111 -8.13 5.34 -0.72
N ILE A 112 -8.35 4.31 0.11
CA ILE A 112 -7.35 3.63 0.94
C ILE A 112 -7.29 2.17 0.46
N ASP A 113 -6.56 1.94 -0.61
CA ASP A 113 -6.31 0.62 -1.18
C ASP A 113 -5.20 -0.13 -0.42
N GLY A 114 -4.83 -1.34 -0.89
CA GLY A 114 -3.82 -2.15 -0.23
C GLY A 114 -2.46 -1.46 -0.09
N ASP A 115 -2.01 -0.74 -1.13
CA ASP A 115 -0.73 -0.01 -1.08
C ASP A 115 -0.78 1.15 -0.08
N ALA A 116 -1.94 1.82 0.04
CA ALA A 116 -2.17 2.85 1.04
C ALA A 116 -2.18 2.28 2.45
N ILE A 117 -2.82 1.12 2.68
CA ILE A 117 -2.84 0.43 3.98
C ILE A 117 -1.42 0.07 4.43
N ASP A 118 -0.59 -0.47 3.53
CA ASP A 118 0.80 -0.80 3.84
C ASP A 118 1.60 0.45 4.22
N ALA A 119 1.44 1.54 3.48
CA ALA A 119 2.11 2.81 3.77
C ALA A 119 1.63 3.44 5.09
N MET A 120 0.34 3.32 5.41
CA MET A 120 -0.21 3.75 6.70
C MET A 120 0.38 2.94 7.84
N GLY A 121 0.45 1.61 7.69
CA GLY A 121 1.07 0.72 8.66
C GLY A 121 2.51 1.12 8.98
N ASP A 122 3.32 1.35 7.94
CA ASP A 122 4.70 1.81 8.10
C ASP A 122 4.81 3.14 8.88
N ALA A 123 3.81 4.02 8.77
CA ALA A 123 3.82 5.32 9.44
C ALA A 123 3.64 5.21 10.96
N PHE A 124 2.77 4.32 11.46
CA PHE A 124 2.43 4.28 12.89
C PHE A 124 2.96 3.04 13.64
N VAL A 125 3.44 1.99 12.95
CA VAL A 125 3.88 0.74 13.59
C VAL A 125 5.01 0.94 14.59
N SER A 126 5.88 1.92 14.37
CA SER A 126 6.96 2.25 15.31
C SER A 126 6.41 2.73 16.66
N ASP A 127 5.42 3.63 16.63
CA ASP A 127 4.78 4.14 17.85
C ASP A 127 3.99 3.04 18.57
N LEU A 128 3.29 2.16 17.83
CA LEU A 128 2.65 0.96 18.42
C LEU A 128 3.67 0.07 19.12
N SER A 129 4.83 -0.17 18.49
CA SER A 129 5.89 -1.02 19.03
C SER A 129 6.50 -0.45 20.31
N ASP A 130 6.67 0.88 20.34
CA ASP A 130 7.24 1.63 21.46
C ASP A 130 6.23 1.86 22.61
N GLY A 131 4.95 1.51 22.40
CA GLY A 131 3.87 1.71 23.37
C GLY A 131 3.31 3.13 23.40
N ASN A 132 3.58 3.93 22.38
CA ASN A 132 3.06 5.28 22.22
C ASN A 132 1.70 5.25 21.50
N TYR A 133 0.72 4.57 22.10
CA TYR A 133 -0.57 4.25 21.43
C TYR A 133 -1.34 5.48 20.98
N ALA A 134 -1.41 6.52 21.81
CA ALA A 134 -2.08 7.77 21.46
C ALA A 134 -1.46 8.44 20.21
N ALA A 135 -0.13 8.40 20.09
CA ALA A 135 0.57 8.92 18.92
C ALA A 135 0.29 8.05 17.67
N ALA A 136 0.34 6.73 17.82
CA ALA A 136 0.06 5.78 16.74
C ALA A 136 -1.36 5.95 16.17
N PHE A 137 -2.37 6.06 17.04
CA PHE A 137 -3.76 6.24 16.62
C PHE A 137 -4.02 7.63 16.03
N THR A 138 -3.32 8.63 16.55
CA THR A 138 -3.35 9.99 15.97
C THR A 138 -2.77 10.01 14.56
N GLU A 139 -1.63 9.34 14.35
CA GLU A 139 -1.03 9.20 13.02
C GLU A 139 -1.92 8.42 12.06
N PHE A 140 -2.53 7.30 12.52
CA PHE A 140 -3.54 6.58 11.73
C PHE A 140 -4.67 7.50 11.26
N ALA A 141 -5.22 8.33 12.17
CA ALA A 141 -6.27 9.29 11.83
C ALA A 141 -5.81 10.31 10.78
N ASP A 142 -4.58 10.82 10.90
CA ASP A 142 -4.00 11.78 9.96
C ASP A 142 -3.75 11.15 8.58
N GLN A 143 -3.32 9.90 8.55
CA GLN A 143 -3.16 9.14 7.30
C GLN A 143 -4.51 8.86 6.62
N CYS A 144 -5.56 8.49 7.38
CA CYS A 144 -6.92 8.37 6.84
C CYS A 144 -7.36 9.67 6.18
N ALA A 145 -7.18 10.80 6.87
CA ALA A 145 -7.52 12.12 6.34
C ALA A 145 -6.73 12.44 5.06
N TYR A 146 -5.44 12.13 5.03
CA TYR A 146 -4.58 12.37 3.87
C TYR A 146 -5.05 11.60 2.63
N TYR A 147 -5.37 10.32 2.76
CA TYR A 147 -5.80 9.50 1.62
C TYR A 147 -7.23 9.83 1.18
N LEU A 148 -8.15 10.07 2.12
CA LEU A 148 -9.53 10.48 1.81
C LEU A 148 -9.57 11.86 1.13
N ASP A 149 -8.84 12.84 1.65
CA ASP A 149 -8.70 14.16 1.01
C ASP A 149 -8.02 14.04 -0.37
N GLY A 150 -6.98 13.23 -0.47
CA GLY A 150 -6.25 12.98 -1.72
C GLY A 150 -7.13 12.41 -2.81
N HIS A 151 -8.01 11.48 -2.46
CA HIS A 151 -8.95 10.88 -3.41
C HIS A 151 -10.02 11.89 -3.88
N LEU A 152 -10.55 12.70 -2.96
CA LEU A 152 -11.60 13.69 -3.27
C LEU A 152 -11.07 14.92 -4.01
N ASN A 153 -9.91 15.43 -3.61
CA ASN A 153 -9.39 16.74 -4.05
C ASN A 153 -8.10 16.64 -4.87
N GLY A 154 -7.58 15.41 -5.06
CA GLY A 154 -6.26 15.15 -5.60
C GLY A 154 -5.16 15.32 -4.54
N PHE A 155 -4.14 14.47 -4.60
CA PHE A 155 -3.00 14.55 -3.67
C PHE A 155 -2.26 15.87 -3.82
N PRO A 156 -1.79 16.48 -2.73
CA PRO A 156 -1.08 17.74 -2.80
C PRO A 156 0.20 17.60 -3.64
N PHE A 157 0.24 18.32 -4.76
CA PHE A 157 1.39 18.29 -5.66
C PHE A 157 2.57 19.06 -5.05
N ASN A 158 3.47 18.34 -4.41
CA ASN A 158 4.69 18.94 -3.87
C ASN A 158 5.72 19.15 -4.99
N PHE A 159 5.66 20.32 -5.64
CA PHE A 159 6.52 20.66 -6.76
C PHE A 159 8.01 20.47 -6.44
N GLY A 160 8.46 20.87 -5.25
CA GLY A 160 9.87 20.77 -4.84
C GLY A 160 10.35 19.32 -4.72
N LYS A 161 9.57 18.47 -4.04
CA LYS A 161 9.88 17.04 -3.86
C LYS A 161 9.85 16.30 -5.21
N ASN A 162 8.82 16.54 -6.02
CA ASN A 162 8.67 15.88 -7.32
C ASN A 162 9.76 16.33 -8.30
N LEU A 163 10.14 17.60 -8.29
CA LEU A 163 11.26 18.10 -9.09
C LEU A 163 12.60 17.45 -8.68
N ALA A 164 12.88 17.34 -7.38
CA ALA A 164 14.09 16.71 -6.89
C ALA A 164 14.19 15.23 -7.32
N ILE A 165 13.09 14.47 -7.17
CA ILE A 165 13.01 13.07 -7.60
C ILE A 165 13.20 12.96 -9.12
N SER A 166 12.54 13.82 -9.92
CA SER A 166 12.65 13.82 -11.37
C SER A 166 14.08 14.11 -11.83
N VAL A 167 14.78 15.04 -11.18
CA VAL A 167 16.19 15.35 -11.48
C VAL A 167 17.09 14.15 -11.19
N VAL A 168 16.91 13.47 -10.06
CA VAL A 168 17.69 12.28 -9.71
C VAL A 168 17.48 11.15 -10.74
N ILE A 169 16.21 10.88 -11.09
CA ILE A 169 15.88 9.87 -12.09
C ILE A 169 16.47 10.26 -13.47
N GLY A 170 16.32 11.52 -13.87
CA GLY A 170 16.86 12.05 -15.13
C GLY A 170 18.38 11.89 -15.25
N ILE A 171 19.11 12.20 -14.17
CA ILE A 171 20.57 11.99 -14.11
C ILE A 171 20.92 10.51 -14.22
N ALA A 172 20.21 9.63 -13.48
CA ALA A 172 20.47 8.20 -13.53
C ALA A 172 20.27 7.62 -14.93
N VAL A 173 19.16 7.94 -15.59
CA VAL A 173 18.87 7.52 -16.96
C VAL A 173 19.89 8.10 -17.94
N GLY A 174 20.24 9.38 -17.81
CA GLY A 174 21.24 10.04 -18.64
C GLY A 174 22.63 9.38 -18.55
N LEU A 175 23.05 8.99 -17.35
CA LEU A 175 24.29 8.26 -17.13
C LEU A 175 24.27 6.88 -17.81
N ILE A 176 23.17 6.11 -17.65
CA ILE A 176 23.02 4.80 -18.29
C ILE A 176 23.14 4.91 -19.81
N VAL A 177 22.42 5.83 -20.42
CA VAL A 177 22.47 6.08 -21.88
C VAL A 177 23.89 6.48 -22.32
N THR A 178 24.51 7.39 -21.56
CA THR A 178 25.88 7.84 -21.86
C THR A 178 26.89 6.68 -21.78
N PHE A 179 26.77 5.79 -20.79
CA PHE A 179 27.64 4.61 -20.68
C PHE A 179 27.43 3.63 -21.83
N ILE A 180 26.19 3.42 -22.29
CA ILE A 180 25.88 2.57 -23.44
C ILE A 180 26.51 3.15 -24.71
N LEU A 181 26.31 4.45 -24.97
CA LEU A 181 26.90 5.12 -26.12
C LEU A 181 28.44 5.11 -26.10
N LYS A 182 29.04 5.36 -24.92
CA LYS A 182 30.50 5.28 -24.74
C LYS A 182 31.02 3.85 -24.98
N GLY A 183 30.26 2.83 -24.62
CA GLY A 183 30.58 1.43 -24.92
C GLY A 183 30.60 1.14 -26.43
N GLN A 184 29.65 1.70 -27.18
CA GLN A 184 29.60 1.56 -28.63
C GLN A 184 30.76 2.27 -29.34
N LEU A 185 31.20 3.42 -28.84
CA LEU A 185 32.35 4.14 -29.40
C LEU A 185 33.69 3.39 -29.22
N LYS A 186 33.80 2.49 -28.25
CA LYS A 186 34.98 1.66 -28.06
C LYS A 186 35.13 0.55 -29.10
N THR A 187 34.10 0.18 -29.80
CA THR A 187 34.11 -0.84 -30.85
C THR A 187 34.68 -0.33 -32.17
N VAL A 188 34.78 0.98 -32.34
CA VAL A 188 35.49 1.58 -33.50
C VAL A 188 36.95 1.77 -33.14
N ARG A 189 37.69 0.69 -32.89
CA ARG A 189 39.15 0.72 -33.01
C ARG A 189 39.47 0.68 -34.49
N LYS A 190 40.05 1.75 -34.98
CA LYS A 190 40.69 1.73 -36.28
C LYS A 190 41.64 0.53 -36.36
N GLN A 191 41.34 -0.38 -37.26
CA GLN A 191 42.13 -1.54 -37.56
C GLN A 191 43.26 -1.11 -38.57
N ASP A 192 44.00 -0.07 -38.22
CA ASP A 192 45.05 0.51 -39.07
C ASP A 192 46.28 -0.44 -39.22
N GLN A 193 46.31 -1.55 -38.47
CA GLN A 193 47.46 -2.42 -38.48
C GLN A 193 47.30 -3.75 -39.24
N ALA A 194 46.07 -4.12 -39.60
CA ALA A 194 45.85 -5.38 -40.34
C ALA A 194 46.47 -5.36 -41.76
N ASN A 195 46.45 -4.21 -42.40
CA ASN A 195 47.01 -4.06 -43.77
C ASN A 195 48.53 -4.11 -43.82
N VAL A 196 49.25 -3.89 -42.72
CA VAL A 196 50.71 -3.94 -42.63
C VAL A 196 51.23 -5.38 -42.67
N TYR A 197 50.43 -6.35 -42.29
CA TYR A 197 50.79 -7.76 -42.25
C TYR A 197 50.37 -8.59 -43.45
N VAL A 198 49.57 -7.99 -44.35
CA VAL A 198 49.16 -8.69 -45.59
C VAL A 198 50.16 -8.40 -46.70
N LYS A 199 50.98 -9.38 -46.99
CA LYS A 199 51.87 -9.32 -48.14
C LYS A 199 51.02 -9.34 -49.41
N GLN A 200 51.03 -8.22 -50.18
CA GLN A 200 50.29 -8.13 -51.44
C GLN A 200 50.62 -9.30 -52.36
N GLY A 201 49.60 -10.03 -52.79
CA GLY A 201 49.78 -11.17 -53.69
C GLY A 201 50.03 -12.52 -53.01
N SER A 202 50.02 -12.61 -51.67
CA SER A 202 50.25 -13.90 -50.96
C SER A 202 49.03 -14.77 -50.79
N MET A 203 47.83 -14.25 -51.06
CA MET A 203 46.57 -15.00 -50.95
C MET A 203 46.10 -15.45 -52.35
N ASN A 204 46.36 -16.72 -52.65
CA ASN A 204 45.86 -17.38 -53.83
C ASN A 204 44.71 -18.33 -53.46
N LEU A 205 43.46 -17.84 -53.62
CA LEU A 205 42.25 -18.61 -53.38
C LEU A 205 42.00 -19.54 -54.54
N THR A 206 42.27 -20.84 -54.38
CA THR A 206 42.02 -21.87 -55.39
C THR A 206 40.57 -22.38 -55.35
N HIS A 207 39.83 -22.15 -54.27
CA HIS A 207 38.44 -22.52 -54.14
C HIS A 207 37.76 -21.60 -53.12
N GLN A 208 36.64 -20.97 -53.48
CA GLN A 208 35.78 -20.17 -52.62
C GLN A 208 34.38 -20.74 -52.65
N SER A 209 33.84 -21.12 -51.51
CA SER A 209 32.43 -21.50 -51.39
C SER A 209 31.84 -20.87 -50.12
N ASP A 210 30.79 -20.13 -50.29
CA ASP A 210 29.96 -19.59 -49.19
C ASP A 210 28.80 -20.55 -48.93
N ILE A 211 28.81 -21.16 -47.72
CA ILE A 211 27.72 -22.01 -47.28
C ILE A 211 26.93 -21.26 -46.21
N TYR A 212 25.74 -20.85 -46.54
CA TYR A 212 24.78 -20.34 -45.55
C TYR A 212 24.22 -21.50 -44.72
N LEU A 213 24.59 -21.60 -43.45
CA LEU A 213 24.25 -22.74 -42.62
C LEU A 213 22.82 -22.70 -42.13
N TYR A 214 22.44 -21.66 -41.45
CA TYR A 214 21.04 -21.38 -41.08
C TYR A 214 20.90 -20.08 -40.28
N ARG A 215 19.67 -19.58 -40.17
CA ARG A 215 19.33 -18.48 -39.27
C ARG A 215 18.24 -18.95 -38.31
N THR A 216 18.53 -18.95 -37.00
CA THR A 216 17.51 -19.24 -35.98
C THR A 216 16.86 -17.95 -35.53
N VAL A 217 15.53 -17.86 -35.67
CA VAL A 217 14.75 -16.75 -35.15
C VAL A 217 13.87 -17.29 -34.02
N SER A 218 14.18 -16.95 -32.78
CA SER A 218 13.32 -17.23 -31.65
C SER A 218 12.30 -16.11 -31.48
N ARG A 219 11.01 -16.44 -31.48
CA ARG A 219 9.91 -15.51 -31.20
C ARG A 219 9.27 -15.86 -29.87
N THR A 220 9.42 -14.96 -28.88
CA THR A 220 8.70 -15.07 -27.62
C THR A 220 7.36 -14.35 -27.73
N LYS A 221 6.25 -15.07 -27.49
CA LYS A 221 4.91 -14.50 -27.50
C LYS A 221 4.69 -13.68 -26.23
N ARG A 222 4.38 -12.39 -26.38
CA ARG A 222 4.02 -11.52 -25.27
C ARG A 222 2.64 -11.91 -24.75
N SER A 223 2.51 -12.24 -23.47
CA SER A 223 1.23 -12.49 -22.84
C SER A 223 0.48 -11.19 -22.67
N SER A 224 -0.74 -11.10 -23.18
CA SER A 224 -1.66 -9.99 -22.93
C SER A 224 -2.44 -10.32 -21.66
N SER A 225 -2.29 -9.52 -20.60
CA SER A 225 -3.17 -9.55 -19.44
C SER A 225 -4.47 -8.82 -19.79
N SER A 226 -5.59 -9.54 -19.85
CA SER A 226 -6.91 -8.96 -19.90
C SER A 226 -7.40 -8.72 -18.47
N SER A 227 -7.53 -7.45 -18.07
CA SER A 227 -8.22 -7.07 -16.84
C SER A 227 -9.73 -7.08 -17.11
N SER A 228 -10.45 -8.03 -16.53
CA SER A 228 -11.90 -7.97 -16.46
C SER A 228 -12.26 -7.21 -15.18
N GLY A 229 -12.79 -5.98 -15.33
CA GLY A 229 -13.36 -5.21 -14.23
C GLY A 229 -14.67 -5.84 -13.79
N SER A 230 -14.73 -6.33 -12.57
CA SER A 230 -15.97 -6.66 -11.86
C SER A 230 -16.31 -5.46 -10.97
N GLY A 231 -17.48 -4.85 -11.19
CA GLY A 231 -17.98 -3.79 -10.33
C GLY A 231 -18.50 -4.40 -9.03
N GLY A 232 -17.67 -4.41 -8.00
CA GLY A 232 -18.04 -4.74 -6.63
C GLY A 232 -17.64 -3.60 -5.70
N THR A 233 -18.26 -3.53 -4.53
CA THR A 233 -17.85 -2.60 -3.47
C THR A 233 -16.36 -2.83 -3.17
N ALA A 234 -15.54 -1.79 -3.27
CA ALA A 234 -14.14 -1.90 -2.98
C ALA A 234 -13.93 -2.06 -1.46
N ARG A 235 -13.27 -3.15 -1.07
CA ARG A 235 -12.88 -3.42 0.31
C ARG A 235 -11.41 -3.85 0.31
N SER A 236 -10.61 -3.18 1.10
CA SER A 236 -9.20 -3.51 1.27
C SER A 236 -8.87 -3.69 2.74
N LYS A 237 -7.97 -4.62 3.05
CA LYS A 237 -7.44 -4.87 4.38
C LYS A 237 -5.95 -5.21 4.32
N GLY A 238 -5.25 -4.87 5.36
CA GLY A 238 -3.84 -5.17 5.55
C GLY A 238 -3.44 -4.94 6.99
N GLY A 239 -2.26 -5.38 7.37
CA GLY A 239 -1.75 -5.23 8.72
C GLY A 239 -0.39 -5.89 8.91
N GLY A 240 0.14 -5.84 10.13
CA GLY A 240 1.42 -6.41 10.50
C GLY A 240 1.51 -6.75 11.96
N SER A 241 2.68 -7.26 12.38
CA SER A 241 3.05 -7.47 13.79
C SER A 241 3.97 -6.34 14.25
N PHE A 242 3.94 -6.01 15.54
CA PHE A 242 4.74 -4.95 16.17
C PHE A 242 5.30 -5.34 17.54
#